data_59b2a4d83501a9eb74e189189e794990
#
_entry.id   59b2a4d83501a9eb74e189189e794990
#
_cell.length_a   1.000
_cell.length_b   1.000
_cell.length_c   1.000
_cell.angle_alpha   90.00
_cell.angle_beta   90.00
_cell.angle_gamma   90.00
#
_symmetry.space_group_name_H-M   'P 1'
#
loop_
_entity.id
_entity.type
_entity.pdbx_description
1 polymer ?
#
loop_
_entity_poly.entity_id
_entity_poly.type
_entity_poly.pdbx_seq_one_letter_code
_entity_poly.pdbx_strand_id
1 'polypeptide(L)'
;MIKLKAVKNMEKEIKILIIDEEQSNNRLDIAISELSKDISRSYAQNLISEGLVYLDNKLEFSKKVKVKIGQEVKIKLPKIESEEILPEKIEIEIVYEDEDLLVVNKPRGMVVHPGNGNYRGTLVNALKYRYGDNLSTINGDIRAGIVHRIDKDTSGLLVVAKNDMAHEALAKQLKDHTVVRKYIGLALDNIKEDDLTIDERVGRDRKNRLRRQINGSNPKEAVTHIHIIERFGRYTLFEARLDTGRTHQIRVHMAYIKHPLVGDTLYGLPMKKQLYKIDGQLLHAKTLGFIHPRNGEYMEFSSGIPSVFSEVIRKLRLAKRD
;
A
#
# COMPACT_ATOMS: atom_id res chain seq x y z
N MET A 1 -20.42 34.14 10.96
CA MET A 1 -21.15 33.68 9.76
C MET A 1 -20.62 32.31 9.34
N ILE A 2 -21.30 31.25 9.77
CA ILE A 2 -20.92 29.85 9.50
C ILE A 2 -21.47 29.49 8.14
N LYS A 3 -20.60 29.25 7.15
CA LYS A 3 -21.00 28.73 5.83
C LYS A 3 -21.39 27.25 5.97
N LEU A 4 -22.68 26.97 5.94
CA LEU A 4 -23.20 25.62 5.71
C LEU A 4 -22.69 25.13 4.33
N LYS A 5 -21.85 24.09 4.33
CA LYS A 5 -21.57 23.33 3.11
C LYS A 5 -22.83 22.56 2.73
N ALA A 6 -23.32 22.81 1.51
CA ALA A 6 -24.40 22.07 0.91
C ALA A 6 -24.05 20.58 0.88
N VAL A 7 -24.83 19.77 1.58
CA VAL A 7 -24.83 18.31 1.48
C VAL A 7 -25.52 17.98 0.16
N LYS A 8 -24.76 17.57 -0.85
CA LYS A 8 -25.29 17.02 -2.10
C LYS A 8 -26.12 15.79 -1.74
N ASN A 9 -27.40 15.79 -2.11
CA ASN A 9 -28.29 14.62 -1.99
C ASN A 9 -27.68 13.46 -2.81
N MET A 10 -27.01 12.54 -2.13
CA MET A 10 -26.54 11.28 -2.71
C MET A 10 -27.74 10.31 -2.65
N GLU A 11 -28.26 9.90 -3.80
CA GLU A 11 -29.21 8.80 -3.88
C GLU A 11 -28.53 7.54 -3.30
N LYS A 12 -29.10 7.00 -2.23
CA LYS A 12 -28.61 5.78 -1.55
C LYS A 12 -29.36 4.59 -2.12
N GLU A 13 -28.65 3.55 -2.51
CA GLU A 13 -29.30 2.27 -2.82
C GLU A 13 -29.91 1.69 -1.54
N ILE A 14 -31.16 1.27 -1.60
CA ILE A 14 -31.88 0.70 -0.46
C ILE A 14 -31.99 -0.80 -0.66
N LYS A 15 -31.41 -1.56 0.27
CA LYS A 15 -31.57 -3.01 0.33
C LYS A 15 -32.48 -3.37 1.50
N ILE A 16 -33.49 -4.21 1.23
CA ILE A 16 -34.44 -4.68 2.25
C ILE A 16 -34.24 -6.18 2.41
N LEU A 17 -34.07 -6.64 3.64
CA LEU A 17 -33.94 -8.03 4.03
C LEU A 17 -35.05 -8.37 5.03
N ILE A 18 -35.64 -9.52 4.90
CA ILE A 18 -36.65 -10.03 5.89
C ILE A 18 -35.98 -11.16 6.66
N ILE A 19 -36.07 -11.08 7.97
CA ILE A 19 -35.52 -12.09 8.87
C ILE A 19 -36.41 -13.34 8.80
N ASP A 20 -35.81 -14.46 8.48
CA ASP A 20 -36.46 -15.75 8.46
C ASP A 20 -36.16 -16.58 9.74
N GLU A 21 -36.56 -17.85 9.73
CA GLU A 21 -36.41 -18.73 10.89
C GLU A 21 -34.92 -19.03 11.20
N GLU A 22 -34.07 -19.14 10.18
CA GLU A 22 -32.65 -19.46 10.34
C GLU A 22 -31.87 -18.32 11.00
N GLN A 23 -32.23 -17.06 10.74
CA GLN A 23 -31.57 -15.90 11.31
C GLN A 23 -32.20 -15.43 12.63
N SER A 24 -33.37 -15.97 13.01
CA SER A 24 -34.05 -15.58 14.24
C SER A 24 -33.16 -15.83 15.48
N ASN A 25 -33.16 -14.89 16.42
CA ASN A 25 -32.28 -14.82 17.60
C ASN A 25 -30.78 -14.61 17.31
N ASN A 26 -30.36 -14.55 16.04
CA ASN A 26 -29.00 -14.14 15.70
C ASN A 26 -28.81 -12.63 15.97
N ARG A 27 -27.57 -12.23 16.05
CA ARG A 27 -27.21 -10.81 16.13
C ARG A 27 -27.44 -10.16 14.77
N LEU A 28 -27.85 -8.89 14.75
CA LEU A 28 -28.14 -8.13 13.55
C LEU A 28 -26.98 -8.14 12.54
N ASP A 29 -25.72 -8.00 13.00
CA ASP A 29 -24.55 -8.04 12.14
C ASP A 29 -24.31 -9.44 11.47
N ILE A 30 -24.72 -10.51 12.13
CA ILE A 30 -24.67 -11.88 11.61
C ILE A 30 -25.81 -12.09 10.61
N ALA A 31 -27.04 -11.80 10.99
CA ALA A 31 -28.22 -11.96 10.16
C ALA A 31 -28.09 -11.23 8.81
N ILE A 32 -27.59 -9.98 8.82
CA ILE A 32 -27.32 -9.24 7.59
C ILE A 32 -26.32 -9.97 6.70
N SER A 33 -25.23 -10.49 7.25
CA SER A 33 -24.18 -11.18 6.45
C SER A 33 -24.61 -12.55 5.93
N GLU A 34 -25.55 -13.20 6.57
CA GLU A 34 -26.11 -14.49 6.13
C GLU A 34 -27.15 -14.29 5.02
N LEU A 35 -28.03 -13.30 5.15
CA LEU A 35 -29.07 -12.97 4.17
C LEU A 35 -28.53 -12.28 2.92
N SER A 36 -27.32 -11.70 2.98
CA SER A 36 -26.77 -10.87 1.92
C SER A 36 -25.33 -11.26 1.62
N LYS A 37 -25.12 -12.08 0.57
CA LYS A 37 -23.79 -12.59 0.17
C LYS A 37 -22.77 -11.49 -0.19
N ASP A 38 -23.22 -10.32 -0.56
CA ASP A 38 -22.43 -9.15 -0.92
C ASP A 38 -22.07 -8.27 0.29
N ILE A 39 -22.67 -8.51 1.48
CA ILE A 39 -22.39 -7.77 2.70
C ILE A 39 -21.66 -8.69 3.70
N SER A 40 -20.34 -8.52 3.80
CA SER A 40 -19.57 -9.23 4.82
C SER A 40 -19.98 -8.78 6.24
N ARG A 41 -19.80 -9.63 7.24
CA ARG A 41 -20.11 -9.28 8.63
C ARG A 41 -19.39 -8.01 9.13
N SER A 42 -18.14 -7.79 8.73
CA SER A 42 -17.40 -6.57 9.07
C SER A 42 -18.00 -5.33 8.40
N TYR A 43 -18.48 -5.46 7.19
CA TYR A 43 -19.17 -4.38 6.48
C TYR A 43 -20.54 -4.08 7.10
N ALA A 44 -21.32 -5.12 7.46
CA ALA A 44 -22.57 -4.95 8.21
C ALA A 44 -22.34 -4.17 9.53
N GLN A 45 -21.28 -4.49 10.28
CA GLN A 45 -20.94 -3.77 11.51
C GLN A 45 -20.63 -2.29 11.27
N ASN A 46 -19.97 -1.95 10.17
CA ASN A 46 -19.70 -0.56 9.81
C ASN A 46 -20.99 0.18 9.45
N LEU A 47 -21.84 -0.41 8.59
CA LEU A 47 -23.13 0.16 8.20
C LEU A 47 -24.03 0.45 9.42
N ILE A 48 -24.10 -0.48 10.39
CA ILE A 48 -24.83 -0.28 11.65
C ILE A 48 -24.25 0.89 12.44
N SER A 49 -22.91 0.92 12.59
CA SER A 49 -22.23 1.97 13.37
C SER A 49 -22.36 3.36 12.73
N GLU A 50 -22.48 3.43 11.40
CA GLU A 50 -22.67 4.67 10.64
C GLU A 50 -24.14 5.14 10.55
N GLY A 51 -25.08 4.40 11.18
CA GLY A 51 -26.50 4.74 11.17
C GLY A 51 -27.16 4.55 9.81
N LEU A 52 -26.73 3.54 9.07
CA LEU A 52 -27.28 3.22 7.73
C LEU A 52 -28.22 2.01 7.75
N VAL A 53 -28.46 1.43 8.92
CA VAL A 53 -29.31 0.25 9.10
C VAL A 53 -30.52 0.58 9.96
N TYR A 54 -31.68 0.17 9.48
CA TYR A 54 -32.98 0.31 10.18
C TYR A 54 -33.55 -1.09 10.43
N LEU A 55 -34.05 -1.30 11.63
CA LEU A 55 -34.80 -2.49 12.02
C LEU A 55 -36.26 -2.08 12.27
N ASP A 56 -37.21 -2.63 11.51
CA ASP A 56 -38.63 -2.24 11.55
C ASP A 56 -38.81 -0.71 11.45
N ASN A 57 -38.14 -0.09 10.49
CA ASN A 57 -38.10 1.37 10.24
C ASN A 57 -37.49 2.23 11.37
N LYS A 58 -36.92 1.62 12.43
CA LYS A 58 -36.20 2.34 13.48
C LYS A 58 -34.71 2.23 13.25
N LEU A 59 -34.02 3.37 13.32
CA LEU A 59 -32.57 3.44 13.16
C LEU A 59 -31.88 2.64 14.27
N GLU A 60 -30.98 1.75 13.90
CA GLU A 60 -30.27 0.87 14.83
C GLU A 60 -28.75 1.07 14.76
N PHE A 61 -28.12 1.25 15.92
CA PHE A 61 -26.68 1.44 16.08
C PHE A 61 -25.98 0.26 16.75
N SER A 62 -26.77 -0.63 17.38
CA SER A 62 -26.21 -1.76 18.11
C SER A 62 -26.14 -3.02 17.25
N LYS A 63 -24.94 -3.37 16.84
CA LYS A 63 -24.66 -4.63 16.12
C LYS A 63 -24.98 -5.90 16.90
N LYS A 64 -25.21 -5.79 18.24
CA LYS A 64 -25.50 -6.91 19.13
C LYS A 64 -26.99 -7.17 19.30
N VAL A 65 -27.86 -6.33 18.75
CA VAL A 65 -29.32 -6.54 18.82
C VAL A 65 -29.64 -7.90 18.21
N LYS A 66 -30.50 -8.66 18.88
CA LYS A 66 -31.03 -9.93 18.39
C LYS A 66 -32.26 -9.67 17.55
N VAL A 67 -32.28 -10.22 16.36
CA VAL A 67 -33.39 -10.08 15.41
C VAL A 67 -34.43 -11.19 15.62
N LYS A 68 -35.68 -10.94 15.21
CA LYS A 68 -36.81 -11.87 15.31
C LYS A 68 -37.35 -12.17 13.93
N ILE A 69 -37.93 -13.35 13.73
CA ILE A 69 -38.60 -13.72 12.49
C ILE A 69 -39.64 -12.67 12.08
N GLY A 70 -39.67 -12.38 10.79
CA GLY A 70 -40.57 -11.41 10.18
C GLY A 70 -40.15 -9.94 10.30
N GLN A 71 -39.08 -9.62 11.04
CA GLN A 71 -38.57 -8.25 11.10
C GLN A 71 -37.95 -7.81 9.77
N GLU A 72 -38.19 -6.56 9.40
CA GLU A 72 -37.57 -5.91 8.25
C GLU A 72 -36.27 -5.23 8.61
N VAL A 73 -35.18 -5.59 7.92
CA VAL A 73 -33.90 -4.89 7.98
C VAL A 73 -33.72 -4.08 6.72
N LYS A 74 -33.80 -2.76 6.84
CA LYS A 74 -33.58 -1.83 5.73
C LYS A 74 -32.20 -1.21 5.82
N ILE A 75 -31.40 -1.42 4.79
CA ILE A 75 -30.02 -0.96 4.70
C ILE A 75 -29.93 0.12 3.65
N LYS A 76 -29.53 1.33 4.04
CA LYS A 76 -29.18 2.40 3.12
C LYS A 76 -27.72 2.25 2.72
N LEU A 77 -27.47 1.47 1.68
CA LEU A 77 -26.13 1.33 1.14
C LEU A 77 -25.68 2.70 0.61
N PRO A 78 -24.52 3.22 1.05
CA PRO A 78 -23.92 4.32 0.32
C PRO A 78 -23.75 3.83 -1.11
N LYS A 79 -24.23 4.60 -2.10
CA LYS A 79 -23.88 4.31 -3.48
C LYS A 79 -22.37 4.26 -3.50
N ILE A 80 -21.80 3.09 -3.73
CA ILE A 80 -20.44 3.01 -4.17
C ILE A 80 -20.52 3.72 -5.52
N GLU A 81 -20.25 5.04 -5.56
CA GLU A 81 -19.73 5.61 -6.78
C GLU A 81 -18.63 4.63 -7.12
N SER A 82 -18.80 3.89 -8.21
CA SER A 82 -17.67 3.15 -8.80
C SER A 82 -16.57 4.19 -8.73
N GLU A 83 -15.58 3.98 -7.83
CA GLU A 83 -14.51 4.95 -7.65
C GLU A 83 -13.81 4.96 -8.99
N GLU A 84 -14.45 5.68 -9.92
CA GLU A 84 -13.94 5.90 -11.26
C GLU A 84 -12.60 6.58 -11.04
N ILE A 85 -11.55 5.84 -11.31
CA ILE A 85 -10.20 6.36 -11.14
C ILE A 85 -10.07 7.49 -12.14
N LEU A 86 -10.19 8.71 -11.66
CA LEU A 86 -10.10 9.89 -12.48
C LEU A 86 -8.68 9.99 -13.05
N PRO A 87 -8.53 10.03 -14.38
CA PRO A 87 -7.26 10.32 -15.02
C PRO A 87 -6.76 11.69 -14.59
N GLU A 88 -5.51 11.79 -14.15
CA GLU A 88 -4.92 13.07 -13.73
C GLU A 88 -3.61 13.33 -14.48
N LYS A 89 -3.46 14.54 -15.02
CA LYS A 89 -2.22 14.97 -15.69
C LYS A 89 -1.11 15.20 -14.65
N ILE A 90 -0.44 14.11 -14.28
CA ILE A 90 0.70 14.12 -13.36
C ILE A 90 1.90 13.59 -14.14
N GLU A 91 3.00 14.33 -14.11
CA GLU A 91 4.24 13.90 -14.74
C GLU A 91 4.86 12.75 -13.95
N ILE A 92 5.18 11.67 -14.66
CA ILE A 92 5.92 10.51 -14.16
C ILE A 92 7.05 10.18 -15.11
N GLU A 93 8.20 9.84 -14.60
CA GLU A 93 9.34 9.41 -15.38
C GLU A 93 9.13 7.98 -15.87
N ILE A 94 9.08 7.80 -17.20
CA ILE A 94 9.06 6.48 -17.85
C ILE A 94 10.51 6.13 -18.20
N VAL A 95 11.03 5.09 -17.59
CA VAL A 95 12.40 4.60 -17.79
C VAL A 95 12.49 3.68 -19.02
N TYR A 96 11.42 2.91 -19.25
CA TYR A 96 11.27 2.00 -20.38
C TYR A 96 9.80 1.81 -20.72
N GLU A 97 9.50 1.59 -21.97
CA GLU A 97 8.15 1.29 -22.46
C GLU A 97 8.22 0.47 -23.76
N ASP A 98 7.36 -0.54 -23.85
CA ASP A 98 7.06 -1.31 -25.07
C ASP A 98 5.55 -1.59 -25.21
N GLU A 99 5.16 -2.58 -26.00
CA GLU A 99 3.76 -2.97 -26.19
C GLU A 99 3.14 -3.66 -24.96
N ASP A 100 3.94 -4.31 -24.11
CA ASP A 100 3.49 -5.18 -23.04
C ASP A 100 3.57 -4.55 -21.66
N LEU A 101 4.59 -3.73 -21.43
CA LEU A 101 4.88 -3.18 -20.12
C LEU A 101 5.54 -1.81 -20.18
N LEU A 102 5.59 -1.15 -19.04
CA LEU A 102 6.46 0.01 -18.83
C LEU A 102 7.17 -0.10 -17.47
N VAL A 103 8.34 0.52 -17.37
CA VAL A 103 9.07 0.70 -16.12
C VAL A 103 9.03 2.18 -15.79
N VAL A 104 8.51 2.51 -14.60
CA VAL A 104 8.39 3.89 -14.12
C VAL A 104 9.30 4.15 -12.94
N ASN A 105 9.84 5.36 -12.84
CA ASN A 105 10.54 5.85 -11.66
C ASN A 105 9.56 6.69 -10.82
N LYS A 106 8.92 6.07 -9.83
CA LYS A 106 7.92 6.73 -8.98
C LYS A 106 8.58 7.79 -8.09
N PRO A 107 8.11 9.04 -8.11
CA PRO A 107 8.60 10.05 -7.18
C PRO A 107 8.23 9.69 -5.73
N ARG A 108 8.97 10.26 -4.79
CA ARG A 108 8.65 10.24 -3.37
C ARG A 108 7.35 11.00 -3.09
N GLY A 109 6.59 10.60 -2.08
CA GLY A 109 5.33 11.24 -1.68
C GLY A 109 4.10 10.78 -2.48
N MET A 110 4.29 10.04 -3.58
CA MET A 110 3.21 9.52 -4.42
C MET A 110 2.80 8.11 -3.97
N VAL A 111 1.49 7.90 -3.78
CA VAL A 111 0.89 6.58 -3.54
C VAL A 111 0.76 5.84 -4.88
N VAL A 112 0.97 4.53 -4.89
CA VAL A 112 0.90 3.74 -6.12
C VAL A 112 -0.53 3.65 -6.68
N HIS A 113 -1.52 3.31 -5.85
CA HIS A 113 -2.91 3.16 -6.27
C HIS A 113 -3.86 3.76 -5.22
N PRO A 114 -5.06 4.19 -5.61
CA PRO A 114 -6.04 4.73 -4.70
C PRO A 114 -6.35 3.81 -3.51
N GLY A 115 -6.63 4.40 -2.37
CA GLY A 115 -6.96 3.69 -1.14
C GLY A 115 -7.37 4.68 -0.06
N ASN A 116 -7.76 4.17 1.11
CA ASN A 116 -8.31 4.99 2.19
C ASN A 116 -7.51 6.27 2.44
N GLY A 117 -8.12 7.43 2.16
CA GLY A 117 -7.56 8.76 2.34
C GLY A 117 -6.70 9.29 1.18
N ASN A 118 -6.45 8.52 0.12
CA ASN A 118 -5.67 8.93 -1.05
C ASN A 118 -6.37 8.44 -2.33
N TYR A 119 -7.42 9.14 -2.75
CA TYR A 119 -8.20 8.78 -3.95
C TYR A 119 -7.69 9.46 -5.22
N ARG A 120 -6.81 10.46 -5.08
CA ARG A 120 -6.24 11.28 -6.15
C ARG A 120 -4.73 11.41 -6.00
N GLY A 121 -4.06 11.87 -7.04
CA GLY A 121 -2.60 12.09 -7.03
C GLY A 121 -1.79 10.81 -6.97
N THR A 122 -2.35 9.67 -7.36
CA THR A 122 -1.66 8.38 -7.32
C THR A 122 -0.99 8.05 -8.66
N LEU A 123 -0.08 7.09 -8.64
CA LEU A 123 0.54 6.60 -9.87
C LEU A 123 -0.51 6.08 -10.86
N VAL A 124 -1.55 5.38 -10.39
CA VAL A 124 -2.63 4.89 -11.26
C VAL A 124 -3.41 6.04 -11.90
N ASN A 125 -3.68 7.16 -11.19
CA ASN A 125 -4.32 8.34 -11.80
C ASN A 125 -3.47 8.90 -12.96
N ALA A 126 -2.14 8.98 -12.78
CA ALA A 126 -1.21 9.43 -13.80
C ALA A 126 -1.13 8.47 -14.99
N LEU A 127 -1.07 7.17 -14.71
CA LEU A 127 -1.04 6.12 -15.73
C LEU A 127 -2.33 6.10 -16.56
N LYS A 128 -3.50 6.21 -15.92
CA LYS A 128 -4.79 6.30 -16.61
C LYS A 128 -4.90 7.53 -17.50
N TYR A 129 -4.32 8.66 -17.09
CA TYR A 129 -4.28 9.85 -17.95
C TYR A 129 -3.48 9.62 -19.23
N ARG A 130 -2.35 8.90 -19.13
CA ARG A 130 -1.45 8.69 -20.27
C ARG A 130 -1.86 7.54 -21.18
N TYR A 131 -2.39 6.45 -20.60
CA TYR A 131 -2.61 5.19 -21.28
C TYR A 131 -4.09 4.81 -21.43
N GLY A 132 -4.99 5.46 -20.69
CA GLY A 132 -6.43 5.14 -20.72
C GLY A 132 -6.70 3.67 -20.41
N ASP A 133 -7.35 3.01 -21.37
CA ASP A 133 -7.70 1.58 -21.27
C ASP A 133 -6.57 0.63 -21.71
N ASN A 134 -5.42 1.17 -22.13
CA ASN A 134 -4.23 0.38 -22.51
C ASN A 134 -3.39 -0.02 -21.28
N LEU A 135 -4.07 -0.45 -20.21
CA LEU A 135 -3.46 -1.01 -19.01
C LEU A 135 -4.24 -2.26 -18.62
N SER A 136 -3.54 -3.28 -18.14
CA SER A 136 -4.22 -4.47 -17.61
C SER A 136 -5.14 -4.12 -16.45
N THR A 137 -6.36 -4.63 -16.46
CA THR A 137 -7.37 -4.43 -15.41
C THR A 137 -7.71 -5.71 -14.63
N ILE A 138 -6.92 -6.77 -14.73
CA ILE A 138 -7.12 -8.04 -14.01
C ILE A 138 -7.35 -7.81 -12.50
N ASN A 139 -6.63 -6.86 -11.89
CA ASN A 139 -6.78 -6.51 -10.47
C ASN A 139 -7.80 -5.39 -10.23
N GLY A 140 -8.67 -5.13 -11.21
CA GLY A 140 -9.65 -4.04 -11.22
C GLY A 140 -9.04 -2.67 -11.56
N ASP A 141 -9.88 -1.73 -11.95
CA ASP A 141 -9.50 -0.38 -12.37
C ASP A 141 -8.66 0.38 -11.35
N ILE A 142 -8.93 0.19 -10.06
CA ILE A 142 -8.18 0.80 -8.95
C ILE A 142 -6.68 0.44 -8.99
N ARG A 143 -6.33 -0.65 -9.66
CA ARG A 143 -4.97 -1.16 -9.78
C ARG A 143 -4.55 -1.40 -11.22
N ALA A 144 -5.12 -0.62 -12.16
CA ALA A 144 -4.81 -0.76 -13.57
C ALA A 144 -3.29 -0.84 -13.80
N GLY A 145 -2.82 -1.95 -14.38
CA GLY A 145 -1.43 -2.26 -14.66
C GLY A 145 -0.54 -2.59 -13.46
N ILE A 146 -1.01 -2.48 -12.24
CA ILE A 146 -0.17 -2.59 -11.03
C ILE A 146 0.01 -4.06 -10.60
N VAL A 147 1.21 -4.59 -10.78
CA VAL A 147 1.61 -5.94 -10.35
C VAL A 147 2.31 -5.95 -8.98
N HIS A 148 2.97 -4.85 -8.60
CA HIS A 148 3.59 -4.68 -7.27
C HIS A 148 3.55 -3.22 -6.83
N ARG A 149 4.03 -2.96 -5.60
CA ARG A 149 3.99 -1.62 -5.02
C ARG A 149 5.18 -1.32 -4.13
N ILE A 150 5.50 -0.03 -4.03
CA ILE A 150 6.37 0.53 -3.00
C ILE A 150 5.58 1.53 -2.15
N ASP A 151 6.09 1.90 -0.98
CA ASP A 151 5.42 2.81 -0.06
C ASP A 151 5.31 4.24 -0.63
N LYS A 152 4.40 5.05 -0.09
CA LYS A 152 4.19 6.44 -0.49
C LYS A 152 5.51 7.22 -0.58
N ASP A 153 6.30 7.19 0.50
CA ASP A 153 7.53 7.97 0.61
C ASP A 153 8.79 7.23 0.14
N THR A 154 8.64 5.99 -0.34
CA THR A 154 9.68 5.29 -1.08
C THR A 154 9.60 5.68 -2.55
N SER A 155 10.70 6.15 -3.11
CA SER A 155 10.85 6.43 -4.54
C SER A 155 11.44 5.25 -5.29
N GLY A 156 11.43 5.28 -6.62
CA GLY A 156 12.16 4.34 -7.47
C GLY A 156 11.30 3.48 -8.38
N LEU A 157 11.91 2.44 -8.89
CA LEU A 157 11.43 1.66 -10.02
C LEU A 157 10.24 0.76 -9.69
N LEU A 158 9.24 0.79 -10.57
CA LEU A 158 8.14 -0.19 -10.63
C LEU A 158 7.92 -0.62 -12.07
N VAL A 159 7.55 -1.89 -12.27
CA VAL A 159 7.02 -2.38 -13.55
C VAL A 159 5.49 -2.33 -13.53
N VAL A 160 4.92 -1.93 -14.66
CA VAL A 160 3.48 -1.79 -14.88
C VAL A 160 3.11 -2.57 -16.14
N ALA A 161 2.06 -3.37 -16.08
CA ALA A 161 1.59 -4.18 -17.21
C ALA A 161 0.58 -3.41 -18.07
N LYS A 162 0.79 -3.37 -19.39
CA LYS A 162 -0.12 -2.74 -20.36
C LYS A 162 -1.24 -3.69 -20.80
N ASN A 163 -1.04 -5.01 -20.70
CA ASN A 163 -2.02 -6.03 -21.04
C ASN A 163 -2.03 -7.18 -20.02
N ASP A 164 -3.03 -8.04 -20.15
CA ASP A 164 -3.28 -9.10 -19.17
C ASP A 164 -2.23 -10.21 -19.22
N MET A 165 -1.71 -10.54 -20.41
CA MET A 165 -0.64 -11.53 -20.55
C MET A 165 0.62 -11.09 -19.80
N ALA A 166 1.02 -9.85 -19.94
CA ALA A 166 2.16 -9.29 -19.24
C ALA A 166 1.90 -9.23 -17.72
N HIS A 167 0.68 -8.89 -17.31
CA HIS A 167 0.27 -8.84 -15.92
C HIS A 167 0.42 -10.21 -15.24
N GLU A 168 -0.15 -11.26 -15.84
CA GLU A 168 -0.08 -12.63 -15.30
C GLU A 168 1.35 -13.14 -15.20
N ALA A 169 2.16 -12.93 -16.25
CA ALA A 169 3.55 -13.38 -16.28
C ALA A 169 4.40 -12.65 -15.22
N LEU A 170 4.26 -11.32 -15.08
CA LEU A 170 4.97 -10.54 -14.06
C LEU A 170 4.49 -10.88 -12.64
N ALA A 171 3.18 -11.06 -12.43
CA ALA A 171 2.62 -11.47 -11.15
C ALA A 171 3.14 -12.86 -10.74
N LYS A 172 3.28 -13.79 -11.70
CA LYS A 172 3.89 -15.10 -11.46
C LYS A 172 5.34 -14.97 -11.01
N GLN A 173 6.17 -14.19 -11.73
CA GLN A 173 7.57 -13.95 -11.35
C GLN A 173 7.70 -13.34 -9.93
N LEU A 174 6.82 -12.39 -9.59
CA LEU A 174 6.78 -11.80 -8.24
C LEU A 174 6.38 -12.82 -7.16
N LYS A 175 5.47 -13.73 -7.47
CA LYS A 175 5.04 -14.83 -6.59
C LYS A 175 6.14 -15.87 -6.42
N ASP A 176 6.85 -16.19 -7.50
CA ASP A 176 7.94 -17.18 -7.53
C ASP A 176 9.28 -16.57 -7.03
N HIS A 177 9.27 -15.30 -6.62
CA HIS A 177 10.42 -14.55 -6.09
C HIS A 177 11.63 -14.45 -7.06
N THR A 178 11.39 -14.48 -8.36
CA THR A 178 12.43 -14.37 -9.39
C THR A 178 12.73 -12.94 -9.83
N VAL A 179 11.88 -11.97 -9.46
CA VAL A 179 12.10 -10.54 -9.74
C VAL A 179 13.18 -9.98 -8.83
N VAL A 180 14.25 -9.44 -9.43
CA VAL A 180 15.32 -8.74 -8.70
C VAL A 180 14.82 -7.38 -8.26
N ARG A 181 14.91 -7.11 -6.94
CA ARG A 181 14.51 -5.82 -6.34
C ARG A 181 15.56 -5.40 -5.34
N LYS A 182 16.34 -4.35 -5.71
CA LYS A 182 17.34 -3.79 -4.81
C LYS A 182 16.98 -2.35 -4.46
N TYR A 183 17.19 -2.03 -3.21
CA TYR A 183 16.88 -0.73 -2.63
C TYR A 183 18.12 -0.12 -2.03
N ILE A 184 18.25 1.19 -2.10
CA ILE A 184 19.24 1.95 -1.32
C ILE A 184 18.49 2.61 -0.17
N GLY A 185 19.02 2.44 1.06
CA GLY A 185 18.47 3.00 2.27
C GLY A 185 19.51 3.65 3.15
N LEU A 186 19.09 4.63 3.94
CA LEU A 186 19.91 5.24 5.00
C LEU A 186 19.29 4.92 6.35
N ALA A 187 20.03 4.18 7.18
CA ALA A 187 19.63 3.77 8.52
C ALA A 187 20.24 4.67 9.60
N LEU A 188 19.58 4.74 10.75
CA LEU A 188 20.11 5.34 11.97
C LEU A 188 21.11 4.38 12.62
N ASP A 189 22.13 4.97 13.22
CA ASP A 189 23.23 4.34 13.92
C ASP A 189 24.13 3.45 13.03
N ASN A 190 25.22 2.96 13.63
CA ASN A 190 26.24 2.21 12.92
C ASN A 190 25.94 0.71 12.97
N ILE A 191 25.65 0.11 11.83
CA ILE A 191 25.49 -1.34 11.67
C ILE A 191 26.92 -1.93 11.57
N LYS A 192 27.26 -2.91 12.41
CA LYS A 192 28.63 -3.43 12.52
C LYS A 192 28.95 -4.46 11.43
N GLU A 193 28.02 -5.32 11.14
CA GLU A 193 28.10 -6.38 10.14
C GLU A 193 28.11 -5.76 8.73
N ASP A 194 28.93 -6.29 7.80
CA ASP A 194 28.97 -5.83 6.40
C ASP A 194 27.82 -6.40 5.59
N ASP A 195 27.44 -7.64 5.90
CA ASP A 195 26.32 -8.35 5.31
C ASP A 195 25.47 -8.99 6.40
N LEU A 196 24.15 -8.88 6.28
CA LEU A 196 23.22 -9.55 7.18
C LEU A 196 21.94 -9.93 6.47
N THR A 197 21.31 -11.00 6.93
CA THR A 197 20.00 -11.43 6.47
C THR A 197 19.00 -11.35 7.61
N ILE A 198 17.86 -10.70 7.35
CA ILE A 198 16.74 -10.63 8.28
C ILE A 198 15.62 -11.50 7.71
N ASP A 199 15.42 -12.67 8.33
CA ASP A 199 14.38 -13.63 7.99
C ASP A 199 13.35 -13.66 9.12
N GLU A 200 12.43 -12.70 9.08
CA GLU A 200 11.44 -12.50 10.14
C GLU A 200 10.07 -12.18 9.55
N ARG A 201 9.06 -12.95 9.95
CA ARG A 201 7.71 -12.83 9.41
C ARG A 201 7.07 -11.49 9.73
N VAL A 202 6.47 -10.84 8.73
CA VAL A 202 5.83 -9.52 8.86
C VAL A 202 4.31 -9.65 8.81
N GLY A 203 3.63 -9.12 9.83
CA GLY A 203 2.18 -9.09 9.94
C GLY A 203 1.63 -7.70 10.27
N ARG A 204 0.32 -7.56 10.40
CA ARG A 204 -0.31 -6.31 10.85
C ARG A 204 -0.02 -6.06 12.33
N ASP A 205 0.27 -4.82 12.69
CA ASP A 205 0.34 -4.42 14.08
C ASP A 205 -1.06 -4.55 14.73
N ARG A 206 -1.12 -5.15 15.91
CA ARG A 206 -2.39 -5.42 16.60
C ARG A 206 -3.06 -4.16 17.17
N LYS A 207 -2.27 -3.11 17.40
CA LYS A 207 -2.72 -1.85 18.03
C LYS A 207 -2.84 -0.71 17.03
N ASN A 208 -2.03 -0.69 15.98
CA ASN A 208 -1.99 0.39 15.01
C ASN A 208 -2.18 -0.14 13.58
N ARG A 209 -3.33 0.14 12.96
CA ARG A 209 -3.67 -0.34 11.60
C ARG A 209 -2.72 0.16 10.51
N LEU A 210 -2.04 1.28 10.72
CA LEU A 210 -1.07 1.85 9.76
C LEU A 210 0.28 1.15 9.81
N ARG A 211 0.57 0.39 10.88
CA ARG A 211 1.85 -0.27 11.09
C ARG A 211 1.83 -1.75 10.73
N ARG A 212 3.02 -2.25 10.46
CA ARG A 212 3.36 -3.67 10.43
C ARG A 212 4.32 -3.96 11.58
N GLN A 213 4.42 -5.22 11.97
CA GLN A 213 5.37 -5.66 13.01
C GLN A 213 5.81 -7.09 12.74
N ILE A 214 6.96 -7.43 13.29
CA ILE A 214 7.44 -8.81 13.31
C ILE A 214 6.43 -9.67 14.09
N ASN A 215 6.05 -10.79 13.50
CA ASN A 215 5.10 -11.75 14.06
C ASN A 215 3.74 -11.12 14.46
N GLY A 216 3.29 -10.08 13.74
CA GLY A 216 1.99 -9.45 13.94
C GLY A 216 0.81 -10.35 13.58
N SER A 217 -0.39 -9.76 13.38
CA SER A 217 -1.57 -10.52 12.95
C SER A 217 -1.40 -10.99 11.50
N ASN A 218 -1.71 -12.28 11.24
CA ASN A 218 -1.55 -12.94 9.94
C ASN A 218 -0.15 -12.74 9.34
N PRO A 219 0.92 -13.15 10.05
CA PRO A 219 2.29 -12.91 9.62
C PRO A 219 2.62 -13.76 8.39
N LYS A 220 3.30 -13.15 7.43
CA LYS A 220 3.79 -13.81 6.21
C LYS A 220 5.30 -13.80 6.21
N GLU A 221 5.90 -14.81 5.59
CA GLU A 221 7.34 -14.90 5.38
C GLU A 221 7.88 -13.63 4.73
N ALA A 222 9.02 -13.16 5.24
CA ALA A 222 9.66 -11.96 4.75
C ALA A 222 11.16 -12.06 4.96
N VAL A 223 11.92 -12.04 3.84
CA VAL A 223 13.39 -12.15 3.84
C VAL A 223 13.98 -10.91 3.18
N THR A 224 14.90 -10.27 3.89
CA THR A 224 15.63 -9.07 3.44
C THR A 224 17.12 -9.29 3.66
N HIS A 225 17.91 -9.20 2.58
CA HIS A 225 19.37 -9.22 2.62
C HIS A 225 19.88 -7.79 2.60
N ILE A 226 20.75 -7.44 3.53
CA ILE A 226 21.34 -6.12 3.68
C ILE A 226 22.84 -6.22 3.41
N HIS A 227 23.35 -5.36 2.57
CA HIS A 227 24.78 -5.13 2.33
C HIS A 227 25.12 -3.68 2.66
N ILE A 228 26.17 -3.47 3.48
CA ILE A 228 26.57 -2.13 3.90
C ILE A 228 27.47 -1.50 2.84
N ILE A 229 27.06 -0.33 2.37
CA ILE A 229 27.81 0.45 1.38
C ILE A 229 28.81 1.40 2.07
N GLU A 230 28.34 2.14 3.09
CA GLU A 230 29.17 3.14 3.75
C GLU A 230 28.64 3.46 5.16
N ARG A 231 29.58 3.64 6.12
CA ARG A 231 29.28 4.01 7.51
C ARG A 231 29.73 5.43 7.80
N PHE A 232 28.84 6.20 8.46
CA PHE A 232 29.04 7.61 8.81
C PHE A 232 28.97 7.84 10.34
N GLY A 233 29.40 6.84 11.14
CA GLY A 233 29.31 6.88 12.59
C GLY A 233 27.87 6.68 13.10
N ARG A 234 27.02 7.69 13.03
CA ARG A 234 25.62 7.65 13.47
C ARG A 234 24.62 7.30 12.36
N TYR A 235 25.10 6.96 11.18
CA TYR A 235 24.27 6.60 10.03
C TYR A 235 24.97 5.52 9.20
N THR A 236 24.17 4.67 8.56
CA THR A 236 24.67 3.60 7.69
C THR A 236 23.92 3.63 6.37
N LEU A 237 24.65 3.79 5.27
CA LEU A 237 24.13 3.61 3.91
C LEU A 237 24.20 2.13 3.54
N PHE A 238 23.11 1.56 3.08
CA PHE A 238 23.02 0.15 2.75
C PHE A 238 22.25 -0.12 1.46
N GLU A 239 22.52 -1.25 0.84
CA GLU A 239 21.68 -1.88 -0.18
C GLU A 239 20.83 -2.96 0.50
N ALA A 240 19.54 -3.03 0.16
CA ALA A 240 18.67 -4.12 0.55
C ALA A 240 18.19 -4.88 -0.67
N ARG A 241 18.40 -6.20 -0.73
CA ARG A 241 17.82 -7.10 -1.71
C ARG A 241 16.66 -7.87 -1.08
N LEU A 242 15.54 -7.91 -1.80
CA LEU A 242 14.31 -8.54 -1.32
C LEU A 242 14.05 -9.87 -2.02
N ASP A 243 13.91 -10.96 -1.27
CA ASP A 243 13.30 -12.18 -1.79
C ASP A 243 11.77 -12.06 -1.78
N THR A 244 11.21 -11.48 -0.74
CA THR A 244 9.76 -11.23 -0.58
C THR A 244 9.43 -9.74 -0.67
N GLY A 245 8.15 -9.38 -0.84
CA GLY A 245 7.71 -7.97 -0.94
C GLY A 245 6.51 -7.65 -0.04
N ARG A 246 6.68 -7.69 1.29
CA ARG A 246 5.59 -7.37 2.22
C ARG A 246 5.50 -5.87 2.44
N THR A 247 4.32 -5.38 2.75
CA THR A 247 4.09 -3.96 3.07
C THR A 247 5.02 -3.52 4.20
N HIS A 248 5.78 -2.43 3.99
CA HIS A 248 6.75 -1.86 4.92
C HIS A 248 7.91 -2.81 5.29
N GLN A 249 8.19 -3.87 4.53
CA GLN A 249 9.12 -4.94 4.93
C GLN A 249 10.48 -4.41 5.37
N ILE A 250 11.21 -3.68 4.53
CA ILE A 250 12.54 -3.14 4.86
C ILE A 250 12.45 -2.25 6.11
N ARG A 251 11.45 -1.40 6.20
CA ARG A 251 11.25 -0.47 7.32
C ARG A 251 11.05 -1.20 8.65
N VAL A 252 10.23 -2.24 8.65
CA VAL A 252 9.98 -3.09 9.84
C VAL A 252 11.22 -3.88 10.22
N HIS A 253 11.89 -4.50 9.25
CA HIS A 253 13.11 -5.28 9.47
C HIS A 253 14.23 -4.41 10.05
N MET A 254 14.47 -3.23 9.46
CA MET A 254 15.49 -2.30 9.96
C MET A 254 15.16 -1.78 11.38
N ALA A 255 13.90 -1.50 11.66
CA ALA A 255 13.47 -1.11 13.00
C ALA A 255 13.59 -2.27 14.01
N TYR A 256 13.34 -3.51 13.60
CA TYR A 256 13.49 -4.70 14.42
C TYR A 256 14.93 -4.89 14.90
N ILE A 257 15.90 -4.73 14.01
CA ILE A 257 17.34 -4.80 14.35
C ILE A 257 17.87 -3.51 15.00
N LYS A 258 16.98 -2.56 15.38
CA LYS A 258 17.28 -1.28 16.06
C LYS A 258 17.98 -0.24 15.19
N HIS A 259 17.94 -0.38 13.89
CA HIS A 259 18.48 0.56 12.90
C HIS A 259 17.37 1.11 11.96
N PRO A 260 16.34 1.82 12.50
CA PRO A 260 15.25 2.33 11.67
C PRO A 260 15.78 3.31 10.63
N LEU A 261 14.99 3.52 9.55
CA LEU A 261 15.40 4.38 8.46
C LEU A 261 15.34 5.87 8.86
N VAL A 262 16.28 6.64 8.34
CA VAL A 262 16.26 8.10 8.43
C VAL A 262 14.99 8.63 7.74
N GLY A 263 14.30 9.57 8.40
CA GLY A 263 13.04 10.12 7.90
C GLY A 263 11.79 9.28 8.22
N ASP A 264 11.94 8.03 8.66
CA ASP A 264 10.80 7.18 9.00
C ASP A 264 10.19 7.58 10.36
N THR A 265 9.09 8.34 10.32
CA THR A 265 8.38 8.76 11.54
C THR A 265 7.43 7.69 12.09
N LEU A 266 7.15 6.63 11.30
CA LEU A 266 6.27 5.55 11.71
C LEU A 266 7.02 4.47 12.53
N TYR A 267 8.26 4.15 12.14
CA TYR A 267 9.06 3.08 12.77
C TYR A 267 10.31 3.61 13.48
N GLY A 268 10.74 4.82 13.19
CA GLY A 268 11.94 5.44 13.73
C GLY A 268 11.66 6.60 14.68
N LEU A 269 12.53 7.59 14.64
CA LEU A 269 12.44 8.77 15.51
C LEU A 269 11.38 9.77 15.02
N PRO A 270 10.63 10.41 15.93
CA PRO A 270 9.79 11.54 15.57
C PRO A 270 10.60 12.64 14.84
N MET A 271 10.03 13.32 13.84
CA MET A 271 10.69 14.29 12.99
C MET A 271 11.46 15.35 13.80
N LYS A 272 10.90 15.87 14.90
CA LYS A 272 11.55 16.86 15.78
C LYS A 272 12.85 16.38 16.46
N LYS A 273 13.08 15.06 16.52
CA LYS A 273 14.28 14.44 17.08
C LYS A 273 15.29 14.04 16.01
N GLN A 274 14.97 14.20 14.73
CA GLN A 274 15.86 13.86 13.63
C GLN A 274 16.76 15.04 13.30
N LEU A 275 18.04 14.75 13.05
CA LEU A 275 19.02 15.76 12.63
C LEU A 275 18.66 16.34 11.26
N TYR A 276 18.27 15.47 10.32
CA TYR A 276 17.74 15.86 9.02
C TYR A 276 16.22 15.83 9.08
N LYS A 277 15.60 17.00 8.93
CA LYS A 277 14.12 17.14 8.93
C LYS A 277 13.56 16.70 7.59
N ILE A 278 13.51 15.38 7.39
CA ILE A 278 13.02 14.75 6.17
C ILE A 278 11.68 14.10 6.47
N ASP A 279 10.67 14.45 5.69
CA ASP A 279 9.36 13.85 5.79
C ASP A 279 9.31 12.52 5.02
N GLY A 280 9.16 11.40 5.76
CA GLY A 280 9.18 10.03 5.24
C GLY A 280 10.59 9.42 5.13
N GLN A 281 10.64 8.11 4.92
CA GLN A 281 11.89 7.32 4.93
C GLN A 281 12.83 7.63 3.75
N LEU A 282 14.14 7.66 3.99
CA LEU A 282 15.15 7.64 2.94
C LEU A 282 15.35 6.19 2.48
N LEU A 283 14.51 5.79 1.52
CA LEU A 283 14.50 4.48 0.87
C LEU A 283 14.17 4.66 -0.61
N HIS A 284 14.93 4.03 -1.49
CA HIS A 284 14.79 4.15 -2.93
C HIS A 284 14.92 2.78 -3.61
N ALA A 285 13.92 2.37 -4.37
CA ALA A 285 13.93 1.16 -5.20
C ALA A 285 14.82 1.40 -6.42
N LYS A 286 16.12 1.11 -6.27
CA LYS A 286 17.17 1.48 -7.22
C LYS A 286 17.22 0.56 -8.43
N THR A 287 17.14 -0.76 -8.20
CA THR A 287 17.28 -1.75 -9.27
C THR A 287 16.04 -2.64 -9.33
N LEU A 288 15.58 -2.88 -10.55
CA LEU A 288 14.47 -3.76 -10.87
C LEU A 288 14.86 -4.64 -12.06
N GLY A 289 14.89 -5.97 -11.84
CA GLY A 289 15.19 -6.94 -12.90
C GLY A 289 14.13 -8.03 -12.98
N PHE A 290 13.73 -8.40 -14.19
CA PHE A 290 12.72 -9.42 -14.46
C PHE A 290 12.91 -10.03 -15.86
N ILE A 291 12.23 -11.15 -16.10
CA ILE A 291 12.16 -11.74 -17.45
C ILE A 291 11.00 -11.09 -18.20
N HIS A 292 11.27 -10.60 -19.41
CA HIS A 292 10.25 -9.98 -20.25
C HIS A 292 9.14 -10.99 -20.61
N PRO A 293 7.85 -10.64 -20.42
CA PRO A 293 6.74 -11.57 -20.56
C PRO A 293 6.60 -12.23 -21.93
N ARG A 294 6.92 -11.53 -23.01
CA ARG A 294 6.73 -12.00 -24.40
C ARG A 294 7.93 -12.75 -24.96
N ASN A 295 9.13 -12.19 -24.80
CA ASN A 295 10.33 -12.72 -25.46
C ASN A 295 11.21 -13.59 -24.55
N GLY A 296 10.96 -13.59 -23.23
CA GLY A 296 11.72 -14.38 -22.27
C GLY A 296 13.13 -13.84 -21.96
N GLU A 297 13.48 -12.65 -22.41
CA GLU A 297 14.78 -12.03 -22.14
C GLU A 297 14.84 -11.41 -20.75
N TYR A 298 15.97 -11.53 -20.06
CA TYR A 298 16.19 -10.84 -18.80
C TYR A 298 16.46 -9.35 -19.04
N MET A 299 15.71 -8.51 -18.34
CA MET A 299 15.86 -7.06 -18.36
C MET A 299 16.16 -6.55 -16.97
N GLU A 300 17.12 -5.62 -16.86
CA GLU A 300 17.43 -4.96 -15.60
C GLU A 300 17.54 -3.44 -15.79
N PHE A 301 16.89 -2.71 -14.90
CA PHE A 301 16.83 -1.25 -14.90
C PHE A 301 17.40 -0.71 -13.60
N SER A 302 18.05 0.44 -13.68
CA SER A 302 18.57 1.15 -12.52
C SER A 302 18.25 2.63 -12.60
N SER A 303 17.90 3.24 -11.46
CA SER A 303 17.64 4.68 -11.38
C SER A 303 18.57 5.36 -10.38
N GLY A 304 18.80 6.66 -10.59
CA GLY A 304 19.54 7.50 -9.64
C GLY A 304 18.75 7.74 -8.37
N ILE A 305 19.43 7.85 -7.21
CA ILE A 305 18.76 8.25 -5.96
C ILE A 305 18.29 9.71 -6.04
N PRO A 306 17.12 10.04 -5.42
CA PRO A 306 16.57 11.41 -5.45
C PRO A 306 17.52 12.44 -4.83
N SER A 307 17.43 13.69 -5.30
CA SER A 307 18.27 14.80 -4.84
C SER A 307 18.28 14.99 -3.33
N VAL A 308 17.11 14.90 -2.68
CA VAL A 308 17.00 14.95 -1.20
C VAL A 308 17.87 13.87 -0.54
N PHE A 309 17.90 12.67 -1.08
CA PHE A 309 18.67 11.56 -0.54
C PHE A 309 20.18 11.77 -0.80
N SER A 310 20.55 12.10 -2.04
CA SER A 310 21.96 12.33 -2.42
C SER A 310 22.56 13.53 -1.65
N GLU A 311 21.79 14.56 -1.36
CA GLU A 311 22.25 15.71 -0.56
C GLU A 311 22.58 15.32 0.88
N VAL A 312 21.76 14.47 1.51
CA VAL A 312 22.04 13.95 2.86
C VAL A 312 23.34 13.16 2.87
N ILE A 313 23.52 12.24 1.91
CA ILE A 313 24.77 11.45 1.79
C ILE A 313 25.98 12.39 1.60
N ARG A 314 25.87 13.39 0.74
CA ARG A 314 26.92 14.38 0.51
C ARG A 314 27.32 15.12 1.81
N LYS A 315 26.32 15.58 2.60
CA LYS A 315 26.56 16.23 3.90
C LYS A 315 27.27 15.27 4.88
N LEU A 316 26.85 14.00 4.93
CA LEU A 316 27.46 13.00 5.80
C LEU A 316 28.93 12.72 5.40
N ARG A 317 29.22 12.65 4.09
CA ARG A 317 30.60 12.46 3.60
C ARG A 317 31.50 13.64 3.92
N LEU A 318 31.00 14.88 3.88
CA LEU A 318 31.75 16.05 4.27
C LEU A 318 32.06 16.04 5.77
N ALA A 319 31.05 15.78 6.61
CA ALA A 319 31.21 15.72 8.08
C ALA A 319 32.11 14.57 8.58
N LYS A 320 32.42 13.58 7.75
CA LYS A 320 33.33 12.49 8.07
C LYS A 320 34.81 12.84 7.81
N ARG A 321 35.07 13.93 7.03
CA ARG A 321 36.41 14.37 6.67
C ARG A 321 37.00 15.35 7.69
N ASP A 322 36.14 15.97 8.49
CA ASP A 322 36.46 16.84 9.62
C ASP A 322 36.58 15.99 10.91
#